data_5fd829cace3f1fd8fdab76c581f7ea8a
#
_entry.id   5fd829cace3f1fd8fdab76c581f7ea8a
#
_cell.length_a   1.000
_cell.length_b   1.000
_cell.length_c   1.000
_cell.angle_alpha   90.00
_cell.angle_beta   90.00
_cell.angle_gamma   90.00
#
_symmetry.space_group_name_H-M   'P 1'
#
loop_
_entity.id
_entity.type
_entity.pdbx_description
1 polymer ?
#
loop_
_entity_poly.entity_id
_entity_poly.type
_entity_poly.pdbx_seq_one_letter_code
_entity_poly.pdbx_strand_id
1 'polypeptide(L)'
;MPRGHIRGLSQFYADGLERMEISIDKHNAAPLPYQHNLRIPITLHVGTQQYEAGLRSTPNMPVVWVSPDLRDNHGNKVSLARVLTNNGFRKNQRVYLEVNGRVVTVLPF
;
A
#
# COMPACT_ATOMS: atom_id res chain seq x y z
N MET A 1 9.11 8.69 10.26
CA MET A 1 7.95 8.25 9.42
C MET A 1 8.46 7.38 8.29
N PRO A 2 7.98 6.14 8.14
CA PRO A 2 8.45 5.28 7.05
C PRO A 2 8.21 5.90 5.68
N ARG A 3 9.11 5.61 4.75
CA ARG A 3 8.99 6.04 3.36
C ARG A 3 8.56 4.85 2.52
N GLY A 4 7.56 5.07 1.67
CA GLY A 4 7.10 4.09 0.70
C GLY A 4 7.46 4.50 -0.71
N HIS A 5 7.47 3.50 -1.59
CA HIS A 5 7.69 3.70 -3.01
C HIS A 5 6.55 3.03 -3.77
N ILE A 6 5.83 3.79 -4.57
CA ILE A 6 4.74 3.26 -5.40
C ILE A 6 5.35 2.55 -6.60
N ARG A 7 5.18 1.23 -6.67
CA ARG A 7 5.76 0.40 -7.72
C ARG A 7 4.68 -0.13 -8.65
N GLY A 8 4.95 -0.08 -9.96
CA GLY A 8 4.16 -0.80 -10.94
C GLY A 8 4.57 -2.27 -10.99
N LEU A 9 3.61 -3.15 -11.20
CA LEU A 9 3.81 -4.60 -11.21
C LEU A 9 3.86 -5.20 -12.60
N SER A 10 3.85 -4.37 -13.65
CA SER A 10 3.83 -4.79 -15.06
C SER A 10 2.63 -5.68 -15.40
N GLN A 11 1.55 -5.55 -14.65
CA GLN A 11 0.26 -6.19 -14.89
C GLN A 11 -0.79 -5.10 -15.01
N PHE A 12 -1.72 -5.26 -15.96
CA PHE A 12 -2.66 -4.21 -16.29
C PHE A 12 -4.10 -4.71 -16.15
N TYR A 13 -4.98 -3.82 -15.62
CA TYR A 13 -6.39 -4.05 -15.64
C TYR A 13 -6.96 -3.85 -17.06
N ALA A 14 -8.21 -4.27 -17.28
CA ALA A 14 -8.85 -4.18 -18.59
C ALA A 14 -8.93 -2.74 -19.14
N ASP A 15 -8.94 -1.74 -18.26
CA ASP A 15 -8.97 -0.32 -18.64
C ASP A 15 -7.58 0.28 -18.92
N GLY A 16 -6.53 -0.53 -18.85
CA GLY A 16 -5.16 -0.10 -19.10
C GLY A 16 -4.41 0.43 -17.89
N LEU A 17 -5.05 0.53 -16.72
CA LEU A 17 -4.36 0.95 -15.50
C LEU A 17 -3.43 -0.16 -15.01
N GLU A 18 -2.19 0.17 -14.70
CA GLU A 18 -1.21 -0.78 -14.18
C GLU A 18 -1.48 -1.08 -12.71
N ARG A 19 -1.37 -2.36 -12.31
CA ARG A 19 -1.42 -2.74 -10.90
C ARG A 19 -0.23 -2.16 -10.18
N MET A 20 -0.46 -1.66 -8.97
CA MET A 20 0.56 -1.02 -8.15
C MET A 20 0.54 -1.56 -6.73
N GLU A 21 1.72 -1.51 -6.11
CA GLU A 21 1.88 -1.75 -4.67
C GLU A 21 2.68 -0.61 -4.07
N ILE A 22 2.65 -0.49 -2.75
CA ILE A 22 3.55 0.41 -2.02
C ILE A 22 4.59 -0.47 -1.34
N SER A 23 5.86 -0.31 -1.71
CA SER A 23 6.95 -1.04 -1.09
C SER A 23 7.69 -0.18 -0.07
N ILE A 24 8.09 -0.78 1.04
CA ILE A 24 8.81 -0.13 2.13
C ILE A 24 10.05 -0.96 2.44
N ASP A 25 11.23 -0.36 2.45
CA ASP A 25 12.45 -1.06 2.84
C ASP A 25 12.32 -1.61 4.26
N LYS A 26 12.78 -2.84 4.47
CA LYS A 26 12.64 -3.49 5.79
C LYS A 26 13.27 -2.71 6.92
N HIS A 27 14.41 -2.08 6.69
CA HIS A 27 15.07 -1.30 7.74
C HIS A 27 14.31 -0.02 8.12
N ASN A 28 13.33 0.40 7.29
CA ASN A 28 12.45 1.52 7.58
C ASN A 28 11.05 1.06 8.01
N ALA A 29 10.80 -0.24 8.06
CA ALA A 29 9.46 -0.79 8.24
C ALA A 29 9.14 -1.15 9.70
N ALA A 30 10.04 -0.87 10.65
CA ALA A 30 9.87 -1.26 12.05
C ALA A 30 8.52 -0.84 12.66
N PRO A 31 7.96 0.36 12.38
CA PRO A 31 6.66 0.75 12.92
C PRO A 31 5.48 -0.04 12.36
N LEU A 32 5.67 -0.74 11.22
CA LEU A 32 4.58 -1.46 10.57
C LEU A 32 4.35 -2.84 11.22
N PRO A 33 3.08 -3.27 11.35
CA PRO A 33 2.75 -4.53 12.03
C PRO A 33 2.86 -5.76 11.12
N TYR A 34 3.91 -5.83 10.28
CA TYR A 34 4.06 -6.94 9.34
C TYR A 34 4.54 -8.22 10.02
N GLN A 35 4.20 -9.36 9.42
CA GLN A 35 4.73 -10.67 9.78
C GLN A 35 5.08 -11.42 8.49
N HIS A 36 6.21 -12.15 8.51
CA HIS A 36 6.66 -12.90 7.34
C HIS A 36 5.64 -13.97 6.95
N ASN A 37 5.42 -14.11 5.65
CA ASN A 37 4.55 -15.11 5.04
C ASN A 37 3.07 -14.97 5.38
N LEU A 38 2.65 -13.87 5.98
CA LEU A 38 1.26 -13.60 6.31
C LEU A 38 0.80 -12.29 5.68
N ARG A 39 -0.48 -12.24 5.33
CA ARG A 39 -1.16 -10.99 4.99
C ARG A 39 -1.75 -10.43 6.27
N ILE A 40 -1.21 -9.32 6.75
CA ILE A 40 -1.70 -8.68 7.95
C ILE A 40 -2.66 -7.56 7.55
N PRO A 41 -3.93 -7.59 7.99
CA PRO A 41 -4.87 -6.53 7.65
C PRO A 41 -4.50 -5.24 8.35
N ILE A 42 -4.55 -4.15 7.59
CA ILE A 42 -4.38 -2.79 8.08
C ILE A 42 -5.53 -1.92 7.55
N THR A 43 -5.76 -0.79 8.19
CA THR A 43 -6.61 0.26 7.65
C THR A 43 -5.74 1.27 6.94
N LEU A 44 -5.95 1.45 5.65
CA LEU A 44 -5.19 2.38 4.82
C LEU A 44 -6.02 3.64 4.57
N HIS A 45 -5.49 4.78 4.98
CA HIS A 45 -6.09 6.09 4.68
C HIS A 45 -5.39 6.70 3.48
N VAL A 46 -6.16 7.03 2.46
CA VAL A 46 -5.68 7.76 1.27
C VAL A 46 -6.66 8.89 1.00
N GLY A 47 -6.18 10.13 1.07
CA GLY A 47 -7.06 11.29 0.98
C GLY A 47 -8.04 11.31 2.14
N THR A 48 -9.34 11.41 1.83
CA THR A 48 -10.41 11.44 2.84
C THR A 48 -11.07 10.08 3.05
N GLN A 49 -10.60 9.04 2.38
CA GLN A 49 -11.20 7.72 2.40
C GLN A 49 -10.30 6.72 3.13
N GLN A 50 -10.93 5.68 3.67
CA GLN A 50 -10.21 4.58 4.29
C GLN A 50 -10.62 3.26 3.66
N TYR A 51 -9.65 2.32 3.65
CA TYR A 51 -9.80 1.01 3.03
C TYR A 51 -9.20 -0.06 3.92
N GLU A 52 -9.73 -1.27 3.83
CA GLU A 52 -9.03 -2.43 4.37
C GLU A 52 -7.96 -2.85 3.35
N ALA A 53 -6.73 -2.98 3.81
CA ALA A 53 -5.58 -3.33 2.99
C ALA A 53 -4.82 -4.49 3.61
N GLY A 54 -3.93 -5.10 2.83
CA GLY A 54 -3.05 -6.16 3.30
C GLY A 54 -1.60 -5.73 3.30
N LEU A 55 -0.92 -5.99 4.40
CA LEU A 55 0.52 -5.78 4.53
C LEU A 55 1.20 -7.13 4.46
N ARG A 56 2.17 -7.27 3.55
CA ARG A 56 2.86 -8.54 3.30
C ARG A 56 4.36 -8.38 3.44
N SER A 57 4.99 -9.48 3.83
CA SER A 57 6.44 -9.61 3.89
C SER A 57 6.84 -11.06 3.70
N THR A 58 8.03 -11.28 3.12
CA THR A 58 8.66 -12.61 3.10
C THR A 58 10.10 -12.45 3.58
N PRO A 59 10.71 -13.54 4.13
CA PRO A 59 12.09 -13.45 4.62
C PRO A 59 13.11 -13.11 3.54
N ASN A 60 12.82 -13.46 2.28
CA ASN A 60 13.78 -13.32 1.17
C ASN A 60 13.69 -11.98 0.46
N MET A 61 12.65 -11.18 0.72
CA MET A 61 12.49 -9.88 0.09
C MET A 61 13.05 -8.77 0.97
N PRO A 62 13.73 -7.78 0.38
CA PRO A 62 14.28 -6.65 1.15
C PRO A 62 13.22 -5.61 1.51
N VAL A 63 11.96 -5.85 1.16
CA VAL A 63 10.87 -4.90 1.37
C VAL A 63 9.68 -5.56 2.06
N VAL A 64 8.89 -4.72 2.72
CA VAL A 64 7.50 -4.99 3.11
C VAL A 64 6.63 -4.25 2.12
N TRP A 65 5.44 -4.76 1.79
CA TRP A 65 4.60 -4.08 0.81
C TRP A 65 3.13 -4.10 1.16
N VAL A 66 2.43 -3.04 0.77
CA VAL A 66 0.98 -2.97 0.78
C VAL A 66 0.47 -3.61 -0.51
N SER A 67 -0.36 -4.63 -0.37
CA SER A 67 -0.87 -5.41 -1.51
C SER A 67 -1.72 -4.56 -2.45
N PRO A 68 -1.80 -4.92 -3.74
CA PRO A 68 -2.53 -4.14 -4.73
C PRO A 68 -4.05 -4.20 -4.60
N ASP A 69 -4.58 -5.09 -3.79
CA ASP A 69 -6.03 -5.28 -3.62
C ASP A 69 -6.49 -4.75 -2.27
N LEU A 70 -7.49 -3.86 -2.32
CA LEU A 70 -8.12 -3.26 -1.15
C LEU A 70 -9.58 -3.63 -1.09
N ARG A 71 -10.23 -3.36 0.06
CA ARG A 71 -11.69 -3.35 0.19
C ARG A 71 -12.14 -2.01 0.76
N ASP A 72 -13.22 -1.48 0.22
CA ASP A 72 -13.85 -0.29 0.76
C ASP A 72 -14.71 -0.63 2.00
N ASN A 73 -15.34 0.39 2.60
CA ASN A 73 -16.16 0.18 3.80
C ASN A 73 -17.50 -0.53 3.52
N HIS A 74 -17.81 -0.81 2.26
CA HIS A 74 -18.94 -1.67 1.87
C HIS A 74 -18.50 -3.11 1.55
N GLY A 75 -17.20 -3.43 1.72
CA GLY A 75 -16.64 -4.74 1.42
C GLY A 75 -16.36 -4.98 -0.06
N ASN A 76 -16.51 -3.97 -0.90
CA ASN A 76 -16.24 -4.09 -2.33
C ASN A 76 -14.74 -4.05 -2.61
N LYS A 77 -14.31 -4.89 -3.54
CA LYS A 77 -12.91 -4.93 -3.97
C LYS A 77 -12.55 -3.68 -4.77
N VAL A 78 -11.46 -3.04 -4.39
CA VAL A 78 -10.95 -1.81 -5.03
C VAL A 78 -9.45 -1.98 -5.25
N SER A 79 -8.93 -1.48 -6.37
CA SER A 79 -7.49 -1.54 -6.61
C SER A 79 -6.77 -0.40 -5.92
N LEU A 80 -5.62 -0.69 -5.31
CA LEU A 80 -4.72 0.33 -4.75
C LEU A 80 -4.30 1.33 -5.84
N ALA A 81 -4.03 0.85 -7.06
CA ALA A 81 -3.66 1.70 -8.18
C ALA A 81 -4.72 2.75 -8.48
N ARG A 82 -5.99 2.37 -8.48
CA ARG A 82 -7.09 3.30 -8.72
C ARG A 82 -7.19 4.35 -7.61
N VAL A 83 -7.10 3.92 -6.35
CA VAL A 83 -7.19 4.80 -5.19
C VAL A 83 -6.03 5.80 -5.19
N LEU A 84 -4.81 5.35 -5.44
CA LEU A 84 -3.65 6.22 -5.50
C LEU A 84 -3.78 7.23 -6.65
N THR A 85 -4.14 6.76 -7.84
CA THR A 85 -4.29 7.62 -9.01
C THR A 85 -5.37 8.69 -8.80
N ASN A 86 -6.50 8.32 -8.22
CA ASN A 86 -7.59 9.25 -7.92
C ASN A 86 -7.21 10.31 -6.89
N ASN A 87 -6.18 10.06 -6.09
CA ASN A 87 -5.68 10.99 -5.09
C ASN A 87 -4.40 11.72 -5.51
N GLY A 88 -4.05 11.67 -6.80
CA GLY A 88 -2.92 12.40 -7.35
C GLY A 88 -1.57 11.73 -7.19
N PHE A 89 -1.51 10.51 -6.68
CA PHE A 89 -0.27 9.75 -6.59
C PHE A 89 -0.01 9.00 -7.90
N ARG A 90 1.26 8.76 -8.19
CA ARG A 90 1.70 8.14 -9.44
C ARG A 90 2.67 7.00 -9.20
N LYS A 91 2.77 6.10 -10.16
CA LYS A 91 3.82 5.09 -10.25
C LYS A 91 5.21 5.74 -10.13
N ASN A 92 6.10 5.09 -9.41
CA ASN A 92 7.48 5.51 -9.14
C ASN A 92 7.59 6.71 -8.20
N GLN A 93 6.49 7.17 -7.65
CA GLN A 93 6.49 8.25 -6.66
C GLN A 93 6.83 7.71 -5.28
N ARG A 94 7.58 8.50 -4.50
CA ARG A 94 7.78 8.26 -3.09
C ARG A 94 6.64 8.86 -2.28
N VAL A 95 6.32 8.22 -1.17
CA VAL A 95 5.31 8.70 -0.22
C VAL A 95 5.83 8.54 1.21
N TYR A 96 5.24 9.26 2.14
CA TYR A 96 5.38 8.97 3.56
C TYR A 96 4.22 8.10 4.02
N LEU A 97 4.49 7.26 5.02
CA LEU A 97 3.46 6.47 5.69
C LEU A 97 3.43 6.86 7.16
N GLU A 98 2.34 7.46 7.59
CA GLU A 98 2.09 7.73 9.00
C GLU A 98 1.48 6.47 9.60
N VAL A 99 2.18 5.85 10.55
CA VAL A 99 1.78 4.58 11.14
C VAL A 99 1.30 4.81 12.56
N ASN A 100 0.10 4.37 12.84
CA ASN A 100 -0.50 4.44 14.17
C ASN A 100 -1.18 3.09 14.45
N GLY A 101 -0.41 2.14 14.99
CA GLY A 101 -0.86 0.77 15.16
C GLY A 101 -1.12 0.11 13.81
N ARG A 102 -2.36 -0.29 13.55
CA ARG A 102 -2.78 -0.87 12.27
C ARG A 102 -3.39 0.14 11.32
N VAL A 103 -3.36 1.41 11.66
CA VAL A 103 -3.83 2.49 10.79
C VAL A 103 -2.63 3.13 10.11
N VAL A 104 -2.63 3.12 8.79
CA VAL A 104 -1.55 3.64 7.97
C VAL A 104 -2.11 4.70 7.04
N THR A 105 -1.56 5.90 7.08
CA THR A 105 -1.99 7.02 6.24
C THR A 105 -0.92 7.30 5.20
N VAL A 106 -1.33 7.36 3.94
CA VAL A 106 -0.44 7.71 2.82
C VAL A 106 -0.39 9.22 2.70
N LEU A 107 0.82 9.77 2.80
CA LEU A 107 1.04 11.22 2.73
C LEU A 107 1.98 11.54 1.57
N PRO A 108 1.85 12.73 0.96
CA PRO A 108 2.80 13.19 -0.05
C PRO A 108 4.21 13.28 0.55
N PHE A 109 5.17 12.94 -0.29
CA PHE A 109 6.59 13.02 0.06
C PHE A 109 7.10 14.46 -0.04
#